data_c426c3033558cc6d594381497138a297
#
_entry.id   c426c3033558cc6d594381497138a297
#
_cell.length_a   1.000
_cell.length_b   1.000
_cell.length_c   1.000
_cell.angle_alpha   90.00
_cell.angle_beta   90.00
_cell.angle_gamma   90.00
#
_symmetry.space_group_name_H-M   'P 1'
#
loop_
_entity.id
_entity.type
_entity.pdbx_description
1 polymer ?
#
loop_
_entity_poly.entity_id
_entity_poly.type
_entity_poly.pdbx_seq_one_letter_code
_entity_poly.pdbx_strand_id
1 'polypeptide(L)'
;TGEGRWPMLYLTRKVGEAVIINHEIEVRVVELRGRTVKLGFVFPSQASVLREEVFLELEAANRAAADGDLDAVLNRGESEREDER
;
A
#
# COMPACT_ATOMS: atom_id res chain seq x y z
N THR A 1 -6.07 4.40 -19.42
CA THR A 1 -6.49 4.26 -18.55
C THR A 1 -7.04 5.34 -17.70
N GLY A 2 -8.14 5.44 -17.46
CA GLY A 2 -8.72 6.31 -16.58
C GLY A 2 -8.28 7.69 -16.73
N GLU A 3 -7.61 7.90 -17.79
CA GLU A 3 -7.10 9.17 -17.97
C GLU A 3 -8.17 10.12 -17.87
N GLY A 4 -7.94 11.18 -17.32
CA GLY A 4 -8.92 12.17 -17.18
C GLY A 4 -9.70 12.07 -15.92
N ARG A 5 -9.63 10.94 -15.25
CA ARG A 5 -10.39 10.84 -14.06
C ARG A 5 -9.59 11.15 -12.86
N TRP A 6 -8.42 10.60 -12.80
CA TRP A 6 -7.58 10.74 -11.62
C TRP A 6 -6.22 11.22 -12.04
N PRO A 7 -5.92 12.47 -11.78
CA PRO A 7 -4.59 12.96 -12.13
C PRO A 7 -3.55 12.25 -11.29
N MET A 8 -2.35 12.20 -11.81
CA MET A 8 -1.28 11.58 -11.08
C MET A 8 -0.38 12.67 -10.54
N LEU A 9 -0.04 12.56 -9.26
CA LEU A 9 0.81 13.51 -8.61
C LEU A 9 2.18 12.90 -8.39
N TYR A 10 3.22 13.61 -8.76
CA TYR A 10 4.58 13.13 -8.56
C TYR A 10 5.23 13.96 -7.49
N LEU A 11 5.88 13.29 -6.56
CA LEU A 11 6.58 13.96 -5.48
C LEU A 11 7.93 13.33 -5.30
N THR A 12 8.89 14.13 -4.92
CA THR A 12 10.23 13.64 -4.65
C THR A 12 10.51 13.85 -3.17
N ARG A 13 10.94 12.79 -2.50
CA ARG A 13 11.25 12.91 -1.09
C ARG A 13 12.60 12.27 -0.80
N LYS A 14 13.29 12.77 0.20
CA LYS A 14 14.56 12.19 0.61
C LYS A 14 14.34 11.27 1.79
N VAL A 15 15.33 10.48 2.09
CA VAL A 15 15.24 9.58 3.24
C VAL A 15 14.93 10.40 4.47
N GLY A 16 13.97 9.95 5.23
CA GLY A 16 13.55 10.63 6.43
C GLY A 16 12.40 11.59 6.24
N GLU A 17 12.06 11.88 5.01
CA GLU A 17 10.98 12.81 4.73
C GLU A 17 9.69 12.06 4.46
N ALA A 18 8.58 12.73 4.66
CA ALA A 18 7.29 12.06 4.55
C ALA A 18 6.34 12.83 3.67
N VAL A 19 5.25 12.15 3.32
CA VAL A 19 4.14 12.74 2.59
C VAL A 19 2.91 12.45 3.42
N ILE A 20 2.01 13.40 3.51
CA ILE A 20 0.78 13.20 4.26
C ILE A 20 -0.38 13.11 3.29
N ILE A 21 -1.16 12.07 3.44
CA ILE A 21 -2.29 11.82 2.56
C ILE A 21 -3.56 11.99 3.37
N ASN A 22 -4.41 12.87 2.87
CA ASN A 22 -5.74 13.03 3.46
C ASN A 22 -5.68 13.43 4.93
N HIS A 23 -4.65 14.16 5.30
CA HIS A 23 -4.48 14.69 6.66
C HIS A 23 -4.34 13.59 7.71
N GLU A 24 -4.23 12.36 7.33
CA GLU A 24 -4.14 11.34 8.36
C GLU A 24 -3.18 10.20 8.05
N ILE A 25 -2.80 10.02 6.83
CA ILE A 25 -1.92 8.90 6.50
C ILE A 25 -0.55 9.46 6.21
N GLU A 26 0.43 8.92 6.90
CA GLU A 26 1.80 9.36 6.68
C GLU A 26 2.57 8.28 5.94
N VAL A 27 3.28 8.69 4.89
CA VAL A 27 4.13 7.80 4.14
C VAL A 27 5.52 8.37 4.22
N ARG A 28 6.45 7.65 4.81
CA ARG A 28 7.78 8.17 5.04
C ARG A 28 8.81 7.31 4.34
N VAL A 29 9.81 7.95 3.73
CA VAL A 29 10.89 7.22 3.11
C VAL A 29 11.85 6.84 4.19
N VAL A 30 11.94 5.55 4.49
CA VAL A 30 12.76 5.08 5.59
C VAL A 30 14.16 4.79 5.13
N GLU A 31 14.30 4.21 3.96
CA GLU A 31 15.61 3.81 3.51
C GLU A 31 15.61 3.68 2.00
N LEU A 32 16.73 4.00 1.39
CA LEU A 32 16.92 3.81 -0.03
C LEU A 32 18.11 2.90 -0.21
N ARG A 33 17.97 1.91 -1.07
CA ARG A 33 19.04 1.01 -1.30
C ARG A 33 19.03 0.60 -2.75
N GLY A 34 19.94 1.12 -3.55
CA GLY A 34 19.96 0.84 -4.95
C GLY A 34 18.65 1.27 -5.58
N ARG A 35 17.95 0.32 -6.14
CA ARG A 35 16.67 0.61 -6.77
C ARG A 35 15.51 0.29 -5.89
N THR A 36 15.75 0.02 -4.65
CA THR A 36 14.71 -0.37 -3.72
C THR A 36 14.50 0.72 -2.70
N VAL A 37 13.25 0.99 -2.38
CA VAL A 37 12.95 2.00 -1.37
C VAL A 37 12.09 1.34 -0.31
N LYS A 38 12.40 1.64 0.94
CA LYS A 38 11.60 1.14 2.05
C LYS A 38 10.73 2.29 2.52
N LEU A 39 9.44 2.07 2.55
CA LEU A 39 8.49 3.08 2.96
C LEU A 39 7.83 2.68 4.26
N GLY A 40 7.67 3.64 5.14
CA GLY A 40 6.96 3.39 6.38
C GLY A 40 5.61 4.08 6.31
N PHE A 41 4.61 3.42 6.83
CA PHE A 41 3.26 3.95 6.78
C PHE A 41 2.67 4.06 8.16
N VAL A 42 2.05 5.19 8.45
CA VAL A 42 1.27 5.35 9.66
C VAL A 42 -0.13 5.67 9.19
N PHE A 43 -1.09 4.87 9.57
CA PHE A 43 -2.45 5.04 9.05
C PHE A 43 -3.46 4.53 10.04
N PRO A 44 -4.72 5.01 9.94
CA PRO A 44 -5.75 4.58 10.89
C PRO A 44 -6.16 3.14 10.60
N SER A 45 -6.73 2.50 11.60
CA SER A 45 -7.01 1.08 11.48
C SER A 45 -8.00 0.75 10.37
N GLN A 46 -8.85 1.68 9.99
CA GLN A 46 -9.80 1.38 8.95
C GLN A 46 -9.20 1.49 7.55
N ALA A 47 -8.02 2.03 7.44
CA ALA A 47 -7.37 2.09 6.14
C ALA A 47 -6.54 0.84 5.96
N SER A 48 -6.28 0.44 4.73
CA SER A 48 -5.41 -0.68 4.50
C SER A 48 -4.32 -0.27 3.54
N VAL A 49 -3.15 -0.82 3.75
CA VAL A 49 -2.01 -0.54 2.91
C VAL A 49 -1.52 -1.88 2.37
N LEU A 50 -1.56 -2.02 1.06
CA LEU A 50 -1.18 -3.27 0.43
C LEU A 50 -0.23 -2.99 -0.70
N ARG A 51 0.67 -3.91 -0.93
CA ARG A 51 1.46 -3.83 -2.14
C ARG A 51 0.53 -4.07 -3.30
N GLU A 52 0.88 -3.52 -4.42
CA GLU A 52 0.00 -3.61 -5.56
C GLU A 52 -0.28 -5.06 -5.95
N GLU A 53 0.74 -5.89 -5.93
CA GLU A 53 0.52 -7.27 -6.33
C GLU A 53 -0.43 -7.98 -5.38
N VAL A 54 -0.40 -7.63 -4.11
CA VAL A 54 -1.33 -8.23 -3.16
C VAL A 54 -2.73 -7.70 -3.39
N PHE A 55 -2.84 -6.41 -3.66
CA PHE A 55 -4.12 -5.82 -3.93
C PHE A 55 -4.79 -6.47 -5.14
N LEU A 56 -4.01 -6.73 -6.17
CA LEU A 56 -4.56 -7.36 -7.36
C LEU A 56 -5.03 -8.78 -7.08
N GLU A 57 -4.31 -9.48 -6.22
CA GLU A 57 -4.75 -10.81 -5.83
C GLU A 57 -6.07 -10.73 -5.09
N LEU A 58 -6.23 -9.76 -4.24
CA LEU A 58 -7.45 -9.61 -3.50
C LEU A 58 -8.62 -9.33 -4.43
N GLU A 59 -8.41 -8.48 -5.41
CA GLU A 59 -9.45 -8.19 -6.35
C GLU A 59 -9.84 -9.43 -7.14
N ALA A 60 -8.88 -10.20 -7.54
CA ALA A 60 -9.17 -11.40 -8.29
C ALA A 60 -9.93 -12.40 -7.43
N ALA A 61 -9.57 -12.51 -6.19
CA ALA A 61 -10.26 -13.41 -5.30
C ALA A 61 -11.71 -12.98 -5.10
N ASN A 62 -11.92 -11.70 -4.91
CA ASN A 62 -13.26 -11.20 -4.77
C ASN A 62 -14.10 -11.48 -5.98
N ARG A 63 -13.51 -11.32 -7.13
CA ARG A 63 -14.25 -11.50 -8.35
C ARG A 63 -14.53 -12.94 -8.62
N ALA A 64 -13.55 -13.77 -8.38
CA ALA A 64 -13.68 -15.15 -8.74
C ALA A 64 -14.56 -15.92 -7.82
N ALA A 65 -14.54 -15.58 -6.55
CA ALA A 65 -15.27 -16.41 -5.71
C ALA A 65 -15.90 -15.61 -4.71
N ALA A 66 -16.97 -15.25 -4.95
CA ALA A 66 -17.65 -14.54 -3.98
C ALA A 66 -17.54 -15.18 -2.65
N ASP A 67 -17.10 -16.34 -2.54
CA ASP A 67 -17.07 -16.93 -1.26
C ASP A 67 -15.74 -17.32 -0.87
N GLY A 68 -14.83 -16.81 -1.46
CA GLY A 68 -13.64 -17.39 -1.24
C GLY A 68 -12.89 -17.08 -0.08
N ASP A 69 -11.62 -16.96 -0.19
CA ASP A 69 -10.73 -16.83 0.82
C ASP A 69 -10.30 -15.45 1.05
N LEU A 70 -11.21 -14.59 1.18
CA LEU A 70 -10.88 -13.23 1.41
C LEU A 70 -10.01 -13.06 2.64
N ASP A 71 -10.31 -13.80 3.67
CA ASP A 71 -9.53 -13.69 4.88
C ASP A 71 -8.09 -14.10 4.68
N ALA A 72 -7.87 -15.10 3.90
CA ALA A 72 -6.52 -15.54 3.68
C ALA A 72 -5.72 -14.49 2.95
N VAL A 73 -6.32 -13.83 2.00
CA VAL A 73 -5.62 -12.81 1.26
C VAL A 73 -5.33 -11.62 2.15
N LEU A 74 -6.27 -11.27 3.00
CA LEU A 74 -6.04 -10.16 3.89
C LEU A 74 -4.95 -10.47 4.89
N ASN A 75 -4.92 -11.70 5.36
CA ASN A 75 -3.88 -12.08 6.28
C ASN A 75 -2.52 -11.99 5.63
N ARG A 76 -2.44 -12.34 4.38
CA ARG A 76 -1.20 -12.24 3.69
C ARG A 76 -0.71 -10.79 3.66
N GLY A 77 -1.62 -9.86 3.45
CA GLY A 77 -1.25 -8.47 3.46
C GLY A 77 -0.74 -8.04 4.81
N GLU A 78 -1.35 -8.52 5.85
CA GLU A 78 -0.91 -8.15 7.16
C GLU A 78 0.43 -8.73 7.48
N SER A 79 0.69 -9.93 7.03
CA SER A 79 1.98 -10.51 7.26
C SER A 79 3.06 -9.68 6.64
N GLU A 80 2.81 -9.17 5.47
CA GLU A 80 3.78 -8.34 4.85
C GLU A 80 4.09 -7.13 5.68
N ARG A 81 3.09 -6.58 6.28
CA ARG A 81 3.30 -5.43 7.09
C ARG A 81 4.18 -5.73 8.26
N GLU A 82 4.01 -6.89 8.83
CA GLU A 82 4.81 -7.23 9.95
C GLU A 82 6.23 -7.37 9.61
N ASP A 83 6.52 -7.79 8.44
CA ASP A 83 7.88 -7.95 8.05
C ASP A 83 8.64 -6.67 8.05
N GLU A 84 7.96 -5.59 8.09
CA GLU A 84 8.63 -4.35 8.09
C GLU A 84 9.45 -4.11 9.29
N ARG A 85 9.21 -4.74 10.34
CA ARG A 85 9.95 -4.50 11.51
C ARG A 85 11.27 -5.11 11.45
#